data_6ac16910818bd40323fd5c121e8f17ee
#
_entry.id   6ac16910818bd40323fd5c121e8f17ee
#
_cell.length_a   1.000
_cell.length_b   1.000
_cell.length_c   1.000
_cell.angle_alpha   90.00
_cell.angle_beta   90.00
_cell.angle_gamma   90.00
#
_symmetry.space_group_name_H-M   'P 1'
#
loop_
_entity.id
_entity.type
_entity.pdbx_description
1 polymer ?
#
loop_
_entity_poly.entity_id
_entity_poly.type
_entity_poly.pdbx_seq_one_letter_code
_entity_poly.pdbx_strand_id
1 'polypeptide(L)'
;MTPMEQLKAMVAGKKVAFIGAGVSHKPCITMLAALGADITLCDQKKSLDDFGDYADTLRKLNVKLSLGEHYTDGFAGQDIIMRTPGYEFFKPELQAAKQAGALVTSEVELFFELCPCEIVAVTGSDGKTTTTTLIAKMFEAAGRKVFLGGNIGAALLPQLPDVTPADIAVVELSSFQLISMRKSPKVAVVTNVTPNHLDHHKDMQEYIDAKRNILLWQEPPCRAVLGYENDITRSMAADCKGEQFWFTRLHETDHGAFLRESDDTLCYAENGAVTPVLPRAEVKLRGLHNVENLLAAIAAVWGRVPVDVMRQVGSTFTGVEHRIEPVRVLDGVTYY
;
A
#
# COMPACT_ATOMS: atom_id res chain seq x y z
N MET A 1 -10.77 22.78 -7.81
CA MET A 1 -11.69 21.77 -7.19
C MET A 1 -10.94 21.07 -6.08
N THR A 2 -11.57 20.93 -4.93
CA THR A 2 -11.04 20.10 -3.84
C THR A 2 -11.06 18.60 -4.25
N PRO A 3 -10.29 17.72 -3.60
CA PRO A 3 -10.36 16.28 -3.85
C PRO A 3 -11.77 15.70 -3.75
N MET A 4 -12.57 16.19 -2.78
CA MET A 4 -13.95 15.76 -2.60
C MET A 4 -14.90 16.26 -3.70
N GLU A 5 -14.70 17.46 -4.23
CA GLU A 5 -15.45 17.95 -5.39
C GLU A 5 -15.10 17.15 -6.65
N GLN A 6 -13.85 16.75 -6.81
CA GLN A 6 -13.39 15.89 -7.91
C GLN A 6 -14.05 14.50 -7.79
N LEU A 7 -13.99 13.87 -6.61
CA LEU A 7 -14.63 12.59 -6.38
C LEU A 7 -16.15 12.65 -6.65
N LYS A 8 -16.83 13.70 -6.16
CA LYS A 8 -18.25 13.91 -6.43
C LYS A 8 -18.54 14.04 -7.92
N ALA A 9 -17.72 14.79 -8.66
CA ALA A 9 -17.89 14.93 -10.11
C ALA A 9 -17.68 13.61 -10.86
N MET A 10 -16.82 12.71 -10.35
CA MET A 10 -16.60 11.39 -10.92
C MET A 10 -17.79 10.43 -10.71
N VAL A 11 -18.50 10.51 -9.56
CA VAL A 11 -19.43 9.46 -9.14
C VAL A 11 -20.90 9.90 -9.09
N ALA A 12 -21.21 11.20 -9.03
CA ALA A 12 -22.60 11.67 -8.92
C ALA A 12 -23.42 11.29 -10.17
N GLY A 13 -24.55 10.62 -9.95
CA GLY A 13 -25.42 10.11 -10.99
C GLY A 13 -24.85 8.91 -11.78
N LYS A 14 -23.68 8.39 -11.41
CA LYS A 14 -23.07 7.23 -12.02
C LYS A 14 -23.55 5.94 -11.40
N LYS A 15 -23.64 4.89 -12.21
CA LYS A 15 -23.88 3.52 -11.75
C LYS A 15 -22.56 2.92 -11.31
N VAL A 16 -22.46 2.60 -10.02
CA VAL A 16 -21.23 2.12 -9.40
C VAL A 16 -21.44 0.73 -8.80
N ALA A 17 -20.81 -0.29 -9.36
CA ALA A 17 -20.81 -1.62 -8.78
C ALA A 17 -19.64 -1.79 -7.80
N PHE A 18 -19.93 -2.40 -6.65
CA PHE A 18 -18.92 -2.86 -5.71
C PHE A 18 -18.84 -4.39 -5.73
N ILE A 19 -17.64 -4.93 -5.91
CA ILE A 19 -17.38 -6.37 -5.82
C ILE A 19 -17.10 -6.72 -4.35
N GLY A 20 -18.11 -7.26 -3.67
CA GLY A 20 -18.06 -7.60 -2.25
C GLY A 20 -18.17 -6.40 -1.30
N ALA A 21 -18.68 -6.65 -0.09
CA ALA A 21 -18.77 -5.68 1.00
C ALA A 21 -17.72 -5.97 2.09
N GLY A 22 -16.45 -6.01 1.71
CA GLY A 22 -15.33 -6.17 2.63
C GLY A 22 -15.07 -4.92 3.48
N VAL A 23 -14.05 -4.99 4.34
CA VAL A 23 -13.71 -3.92 5.31
C VAL A 23 -13.49 -2.57 4.62
N SER A 24 -12.78 -2.53 3.50
CA SER A 24 -12.52 -1.30 2.76
C SER A 24 -13.74 -0.79 1.97
N HIS A 25 -14.58 -1.71 1.44
CA HIS A 25 -15.72 -1.32 0.62
C HIS A 25 -16.89 -0.76 1.41
N LYS A 26 -17.17 -1.25 2.62
CA LYS A 26 -18.28 -0.76 3.45
C LYS A 26 -18.30 0.76 3.63
N PRO A 27 -17.21 1.40 4.09
CA PRO A 27 -17.16 2.85 4.22
C PRO A 27 -17.19 3.57 2.86
N CYS A 28 -16.61 2.97 1.80
CA CYS A 28 -16.67 3.54 0.45
C CYS A 28 -18.09 3.53 -0.12
N ILE A 29 -18.87 2.46 0.06
CA ILE A 29 -20.27 2.38 -0.33
C ILE A 29 -21.06 3.53 0.30
N THR A 30 -20.89 3.73 1.61
CA THR A 30 -21.56 4.81 2.33
C THR A 30 -21.16 6.19 1.79
N MET A 31 -19.89 6.41 1.57
CA MET A 31 -19.33 7.66 1.05
C MET A 31 -19.83 7.96 -0.36
N LEU A 32 -19.73 7.00 -1.30
CA LEU A 32 -20.11 7.23 -2.69
C LEU A 32 -21.64 7.38 -2.85
N ALA A 33 -22.43 6.65 -2.06
CA ALA A 33 -23.88 6.83 -2.01
C ALA A 33 -24.25 8.26 -1.55
N ALA A 34 -23.58 8.78 -0.52
CA ALA A 34 -23.79 10.15 -0.04
C ALA A 34 -23.36 11.22 -1.07
N LEU A 35 -22.46 10.89 -1.99
CA LEU A 35 -22.04 11.75 -3.10
C LEU A 35 -22.98 11.63 -4.33
N GLY A 36 -24.02 10.81 -4.25
CA GLY A 36 -25.06 10.68 -5.29
C GLY A 36 -24.79 9.59 -6.33
N ALA A 37 -23.93 8.60 -6.03
CA ALA A 37 -23.76 7.43 -6.87
C ALA A 37 -24.95 6.46 -6.74
N ASP A 38 -25.33 5.82 -7.86
CA ASP A 38 -26.32 4.73 -7.89
C ASP A 38 -25.58 3.40 -7.66
N ILE A 39 -25.63 2.88 -6.42
CA ILE A 39 -24.80 1.78 -5.97
C ILE A 39 -25.45 0.42 -6.25
N THR A 40 -24.66 -0.50 -6.81
CA THR A 40 -24.98 -1.93 -6.91
C THR A 40 -23.91 -2.73 -6.14
N LEU A 41 -24.32 -3.52 -5.15
CA LEU A 41 -23.44 -4.46 -4.47
C LEU A 41 -23.53 -5.84 -5.13
N CYS A 42 -22.40 -6.32 -5.63
CA CYS A 42 -22.25 -7.62 -6.27
C CYS A 42 -21.47 -8.56 -5.32
N ASP A 43 -22.12 -9.59 -4.78
CA ASP A 43 -21.52 -10.46 -3.77
C ASP A 43 -22.00 -11.92 -3.91
N GLN A 44 -21.14 -12.89 -3.57
CA GLN A 44 -21.48 -14.33 -3.58
C GLN A 44 -22.49 -14.72 -2.48
N LYS A 45 -22.73 -13.88 -1.50
CA LYS A 45 -23.79 -14.07 -0.50
C LYS A 45 -25.15 -14.20 -1.15
N LYS A 46 -26.02 -15.01 -0.58
CA LYS A 46 -27.31 -15.38 -1.20
C LYS A 46 -28.41 -14.40 -0.87
N SER A 47 -28.31 -13.70 0.25
CA SER A 47 -29.36 -12.81 0.73
C SER A 47 -28.79 -11.55 1.37
N LEU A 48 -29.62 -10.52 1.52
CA LEU A 48 -29.27 -9.31 2.24
C LEU A 48 -28.97 -9.59 3.72
N ASP A 49 -29.66 -10.55 4.33
CA ASP A 49 -29.50 -10.87 5.75
C ASP A 49 -28.13 -11.51 6.06
N ASP A 50 -27.45 -12.10 5.05
CA ASP A 50 -26.09 -12.64 5.18
C ASP A 50 -25.03 -11.55 5.45
N PHE A 51 -25.40 -10.26 5.32
CA PHE A 51 -24.52 -9.12 5.67
C PHE A 51 -24.60 -8.72 7.15
N GLY A 52 -25.47 -9.39 7.95
CA GLY A 52 -25.62 -9.09 9.37
C GLY A 52 -26.00 -7.62 9.61
N ASP A 53 -25.37 -6.97 10.59
CA ASP A 53 -25.68 -5.57 10.95
C ASP A 53 -25.49 -4.58 9.79
N TYR A 54 -24.71 -4.92 8.78
CA TYR A 54 -24.52 -4.06 7.61
C TYR A 54 -25.73 -4.05 6.66
N ALA A 55 -26.61 -5.04 6.74
CA ALA A 55 -27.84 -5.13 5.95
C ALA A 55 -28.72 -3.87 6.09
N ASP A 56 -28.85 -3.34 7.31
CA ASP A 56 -29.64 -2.13 7.55
C ASP A 56 -29.04 -0.88 6.90
N THR A 57 -27.71 -0.80 6.84
CA THR A 57 -27.02 0.27 6.11
C THR A 57 -27.31 0.17 4.61
N LEU A 58 -27.23 -1.02 4.03
CA LEU A 58 -27.54 -1.25 2.61
C LEU A 58 -29.00 -0.88 2.27
N ARG A 59 -29.97 -1.23 3.14
CA ARG A 59 -31.39 -0.84 3.00
C ARG A 59 -31.57 0.67 3.02
N LYS A 60 -30.98 1.36 4.02
CA LYS A 60 -31.07 2.82 4.18
C LYS A 60 -30.47 3.59 3.00
N LEU A 61 -29.42 3.07 2.39
CA LEU A 61 -28.75 3.65 1.24
C LEU A 61 -29.42 3.28 -0.10
N ASN A 62 -30.48 2.46 -0.09
CA ASN A 62 -31.14 1.94 -1.29
C ASN A 62 -30.16 1.24 -2.25
N VAL A 63 -29.19 0.50 -1.73
CA VAL A 63 -28.21 -0.23 -2.53
C VAL A 63 -28.90 -1.35 -3.30
N LYS A 64 -28.70 -1.39 -4.61
CA LYS A 64 -29.12 -2.50 -5.46
C LYS A 64 -28.26 -3.72 -5.18
N LEU A 65 -28.84 -4.91 -5.27
CA LEU A 65 -28.14 -6.15 -4.94
C LEU A 65 -28.10 -7.07 -6.16
N SER A 66 -26.93 -7.56 -6.49
CA SER A 66 -26.68 -8.68 -7.40
C SER A 66 -25.96 -9.76 -6.61
N LEU A 67 -26.69 -10.79 -6.17
CA LEU A 67 -26.23 -11.74 -5.17
C LEU A 67 -26.21 -13.19 -5.68
N GLY A 68 -25.43 -14.03 -4.99
CA GLY A 68 -25.38 -15.47 -5.24
C GLY A 68 -24.50 -15.86 -6.43
N GLU A 69 -24.84 -16.95 -7.10
CA GLU A 69 -24.01 -17.54 -8.15
C GLU A 69 -23.81 -16.63 -9.37
N HIS A 70 -24.81 -15.82 -9.70
CA HIS A 70 -24.79 -14.91 -10.85
C HIS A 70 -24.50 -13.46 -10.46
N TYR A 71 -23.85 -13.19 -9.33
CA TYR A 71 -23.61 -11.83 -8.84
C TYR A 71 -22.82 -10.95 -9.84
N THR A 72 -22.06 -11.55 -10.74
CA THR A 72 -21.30 -10.84 -11.79
C THR A 72 -22.19 -10.25 -12.89
N ASP A 73 -23.47 -10.68 -13.02
CA ASP A 73 -24.42 -10.06 -13.95
C ASP A 73 -24.64 -8.58 -13.59
N GLY A 74 -24.44 -8.23 -12.33
CA GLY A 74 -24.49 -6.85 -11.85
C GLY A 74 -23.37 -5.93 -12.38
N PHE A 75 -22.37 -6.45 -13.11
CA PHE A 75 -21.33 -5.64 -13.76
C PHE A 75 -21.83 -5.00 -15.06
N ALA A 76 -22.88 -5.57 -15.67
CA ALA A 76 -23.38 -5.08 -16.95
C ALA A 76 -23.98 -3.68 -16.81
N GLY A 77 -23.57 -2.79 -17.73
CA GLY A 77 -24.11 -1.42 -17.80
C GLY A 77 -23.71 -0.50 -16.64
N GLN A 78 -22.69 -0.87 -15.86
CA GLN A 78 -22.12 0.00 -14.85
C GLN A 78 -21.17 1.03 -15.48
N ASP A 79 -21.12 2.24 -14.93
CA ASP A 79 -20.13 3.25 -15.31
C ASP A 79 -18.78 3.00 -14.62
N ILE A 80 -18.83 2.54 -13.35
CA ILE A 80 -17.66 2.30 -12.50
C ILE A 80 -17.81 0.94 -11.81
N ILE A 81 -16.73 0.17 -11.74
CA ILE A 81 -16.67 -1.07 -10.97
C ILE A 81 -15.53 -0.95 -9.94
N MET A 82 -15.91 -0.95 -8.66
CA MET A 82 -15.01 -0.95 -7.52
C MET A 82 -14.56 -2.37 -7.21
N ARG A 83 -13.35 -2.72 -7.62
CA ARG A 83 -12.75 -4.04 -7.44
C ARG A 83 -12.13 -4.19 -6.06
N THR A 84 -12.40 -5.30 -5.38
CA THR A 84 -11.60 -5.73 -4.23
C THR A 84 -10.32 -6.43 -4.70
N PRO A 85 -9.18 -6.32 -3.97
CA PRO A 85 -7.95 -7.03 -4.33
C PRO A 85 -8.10 -8.54 -4.49
N GLY A 86 -8.98 -9.18 -3.72
CA GLY A 86 -9.26 -10.61 -3.80
C GLY A 86 -10.02 -11.07 -5.05
N TYR A 87 -10.52 -10.13 -5.87
CA TYR A 87 -11.15 -10.46 -7.14
C TYR A 87 -10.11 -10.34 -8.28
N GLU A 88 -9.87 -11.43 -8.97
CA GLU A 88 -8.85 -11.47 -10.04
C GLU A 88 -9.16 -10.46 -11.16
N PHE A 89 -8.15 -9.64 -11.49
CA PHE A 89 -8.32 -8.55 -12.44
C PHE A 89 -8.64 -9.03 -13.87
N PHE A 90 -8.09 -10.16 -14.28
CA PHE A 90 -8.25 -10.69 -15.65
C PHE A 90 -9.47 -11.59 -15.86
N LYS A 91 -10.37 -11.70 -14.89
CA LYS A 91 -11.61 -12.48 -15.06
C LYS A 91 -12.43 -11.97 -16.25
N PRO A 92 -12.94 -12.90 -17.10
CA PRO A 92 -13.62 -12.55 -18.34
C PRO A 92 -14.77 -11.55 -18.16
N GLU A 93 -15.58 -11.71 -17.13
CA GLU A 93 -16.73 -10.84 -16.84
C GLU A 93 -16.32 -9.40 -16.50
N LEU A 94 -15.17 -9.23 -15.79
CA LEU A 94 -14.64 -7.92 -15.47
C LEU A 94 -14.01 -7.26 -16.71
N GLN A 95 -13.31 -8.05 -17.54
CA GLN A 95 -12.74 -7.56 -18.79
C GLN A 95 -13.83 -7.18 -19.81
N ALA A 96 -14.93 -7.94 -19.87
CA ALA A 96 -16.08 -7.62 -20.71
C ALA A 96 -16.73 -6.29 -20.31
N ALA A 97 -16.92 -6.05 -19.00
CA ALA A 97 -17.45 -4.77 -18.50
C ALA A 97 -16.50 -3.60 -18.82
N LYS A 98 -15.19 -3.80 -18.68
CA LYS A 98 -14.17 -2.81 -19.07
C LYS A 98 -14.20 -2.49 -20.56
N GLN A 99 -14.33 -3.51 -21.42
CA GLN A 99 -14.44 -3.34 -22.88
C GLN A 99 -15.74 -2.62 -23.26
N ALA A 100 -16.80 -2.80 -22.48
CA ALA A 100 -18.07 -2.08 -22.64
C ALA A 100 -18.02 -0.62 -22.15
N GLY A 101 -16.86 -0.16 -21.63
CA GLY A 101 -16.63 1.22 -21.23
C GLY A 101 -16.70 1.50 -19.73
N ALA A 102 -16.89 0.50 -18.89
CA ALA A 102 -16.83 0.68 -17.44
C ALA A 102 -15.40 1.02 -16.97
N LEU A 103 -15.29 2.01 -16.10
CA LEU A 103 -14.05 2.27 -15.35
C LEU A 103 -13.90 1.19 -14.27
N VAL A 104 -12.94 0.27 -14.46
CA VAL A 104 -12.57 -0.68 -13.41
C VAL A 104 -11.49 -0.03 -12.54
N THR A 105 -11.76 0.15 -11.26
CA THR A 105 -10.88 0.81 -10.30
C THR A 105 -10.99 0.16 -8.92
N SER A 106 -10.29 0.69 -7.95
CA SER A 106 -10.34 0.26 -6.55
C SER A 106 -10.31 1.46 -5.61
N GLU A 107 -10.57 1.21 -4.34
CA GLU A 107 -10.49 2.23 -3.29
C GLU A 107 -9.13 2.92 -3.27
N VAL A 108 -8.05 2.14 -3.30
CA VAL A 108 -6.69 2.69 -3.27
C VAL A 108 -6.32 3.43 -4.56
N GLU A 109 -6.81 2.99 -5.72
CA GLU A 109 -6.58 3.69 -7.00
C GLU A 109 -7.24 5.06 -6.99
N LEU A 110 -8.51 5.15 -6.56
CA LEU A 110 -9.20 6.44 -6.43
C LEU A 110 -8.53 7.35 -5.41
N PHE A 111 -8.02 6.78 -4.31
CA PHE A 111 -7.24 7.56 -3.35
C PHE A 111 -5.97 8.13 -3.99
N PHE A 112 -5.20 7.33 -4.74
CA PHE A 112 -4.01 7.79 -5.44
C PHE A 112 -4.29 8.90 -6.46
N GLU A 113 -5.44 8.82 -7.15
CA GLU A 113 -5.85 9.85 -8.12
C GLU A 113 -6.16 11.20 -7.46
N LEU A 114 -6.74 11.17 -6.27
CA LEU A 114 -7.33 12.34 -5.63
C LEU A 114 -6.53 12.88 -4.45
N CYS A 115 -5.56 12.10 -3.94
CA CYS A 115 -4.78 12.48 -2.76
C CYS A 115 -3.98 13.76 -3.02
N PRO A 116 -4.16 14.81 -2.19
CA PRO A 116 -3.46 16.08 -2.37
C PRO A 116 -2.06 16.09 -1.76
N CYS A 117 -1.74 15.12 -0.89
CA CYS A 117 -0.44 15.04 -0.22
C CYS A 117 0.53 14.08 -0.91
N GLU A 118 1.78 14.11 -0.48
CA GLU A 118 2.79 13.16 -0.93
C GLU A 118 2.44 11.74 -0.48
N ILE A 119 2.56 10.79 -1.41
CA ILE A 119 2.36 9.36 -1.13
C ILE A 119 3.72 8.67 -1.13
N VAL A 120 4.00 7.94 -0.06
CA VAL A 120 5.08 6.96 0.07
C VAL A 120 4.44 5.58 0.06
N ALA A 121 4.78 4.74 -0.90
CA ALA A 121 4.19 3.40 -0.96
C ALA A 121 5.25 2.29 -0.95
N VAL A 122 4.89 1.18 -0.31
CA VAL A 122 5.77 0.03 -0.10
C VAL A 122 5.13 -1.21 -0.70
N THR A 123 5.88 -1.95 -1.52
CA THR A 123 5.54 -3.29 -1.97
C THR A 123 6.70 -4.26 -1.79
N GLY A 124 6.47 -5.52 -2.06
CA GLY A 124 7.44 -6.61 -2.01
C GLY A 124 6.77 -7.93 -1.67
N SER A 125 7.51 -9.00 -1.61
CA SER A 125 7.01 -10.29 -1.12
C SER A 125 6.98 -10.29 0.41
N ASP A 126 8.06 -9.90 1.06
CA ASP A 126 8.23 -9.85 2.51
C ASP A 126 8.63 -8.46 2.99
N GLY A 127 8.47 -8.18 4.27
CA GLY A 127 8.90 -6.93 4.92
C GLY A 127 8.00 -5.72 4.70
N LYS A 128 7.00 -5.77 3.84
CA LYS A 128 6.09 -4.65 3.53
C LYS A 128 5.54 -3.95 4.77
N THR A 129 4.83 -4.69 5.61
CA THR A 129 4.13 -4.13 6.77
C THR A 129 5.09 -3.48 7.76
N THR A 130 6.21 -4.13 8.05
CA THR A 130 7.24 -3.59 8.96
C THR A 130 7.83 -2.30 8.39
N THR A 131 8.23 -2.30 7.11
CA THR A 131 8.79 -1.13 6.44
C THR A 131 7.79 0.02 6.38
N THR A 132 6.52 -0.26 5.99
CA THR A 132 5.45 0.74 5.93
C THR A 132 5.21 1.36 7.30
N THR A 133 5.14 0.55 8.35
CA THR A 133 4.93 1.03 9.72
C THR A 133 6.11 1.85 10.22
N LEU A 134 7.36 1.44 9.94
CA LEU A 134 8.56 2.21 10.29
C LEU A 134 8.56 3.59 9.62
N ILE A 135 8.24 3.65 8.32
CA ILE A 135 8.13 4.92 7.57
C ILE A 135 7.07 5.82 8.21
N ALA A 136 5.88 5.27 8.49
CA ALA A 136 4.80 6.02 9.14
C ALA A 136 5.24 6.57 10.50
N LYS A 137 5.85 5.72 11.36
CA LYS A 137 6.35 6.13 12.68
C LYS A 137 7.45 7.20 12.61
N MET A 138 8.32 7.15 11.62
CA MET A 138 9.35 8.17 11.42
C MET A 138 8.73 9.53 11.05
N PHE A 139 7.72 9.55 10.18
CA PHE A 139 7.02 10.80 9.84
C PHE A 139 6.18 11.31 11.02
N GLU A 140 5.47 10.45 11.76
CA GLU A 140 4.74 10.82 12.97
C GLU A 140 5.67 11.43 14.03
N ALA A 141 6.81 10.78 14.29
CA ALA A 141 7.81 11.28 15.25
C ALA A 141 8.46 12.60 14.80
N ALA A 142 8.51 12.87 13.49
CA ALA A 142 8.91 14.15 12.93
C ALA A 142 7.78 15.21 12.94
N GLY A 143 6.63 14.93 13.58
CA GLY A 143 5.52 15.86 13.73
C GLY A 143 4.59 15.99 12.50
N ARG A 144 4.66 15.04 11.55
CA ARG A 144 3.76 15.02 10.39
C ARG A 144 2.50 14.23 10.70
N LYS A 145 1.36 14.72 10.21
CA LYS A 145 0.13 13.91 10.20
C LYS A 145 0.23 12.85 9.11
N VAL A 146 0.04 11.58 9.48
CA VAL A 146 0.20 10.43 8.59
C VAL A 146 -1.12 9.72 8.37
N PHE A 147 -1.44 9.41 7.11
CA PHE A 147 -2.52 8.53 6.71
C PHE A 147 -1.93 7.18 6.30
N LEU A 148 -2.12 6.18 7.16
CA LEU A 148 -1.59 4.83 6.97
C LEU A 148 -2.70 3.90 6.46
N GLY A 149 -2.47 3.21 5.35
CA GLY A 149 -3.47 2.31 4.80
C GLY A 149 -3.00 1.46 3.63
N GLY A 150 -3.95 1.05 2.79
CA GLY A 150 -3.72 0.14 1.67
C GLY A 150 -4.02 -1.31 2.01
N ASN A 151 -3.05 -2.20 1.90
CA ASN A 151 -3.18 -3.62 2.28
C ASN A 151 -3.22 -3.83 3.80
N ILE A 152 -2.98 -2.80 4.58
CA ILE A 152 -3.03 -2.75 6.06
C ILE A 152 -3.84 -1.53 6.50
N GLY A 153 -4.24 -1.51 7.76
CA GLY A 153 -4.91 -0.35 8.35
C GLY A 153 -6.33 -0.13 7.83
N ALA A 154 -6.76 1.12 7.86
CA ALA A 154 -8.07 1.54 7.39
C ALA A 154 -8.09 1.88 5.90
N ALA A 155 -9.25 1.81 5.27
CA ALA A 155 -9.46 2.32 3.91
C ALA A 155 -9.07 3.81 3.83
N LEU A 156 -8.33 4.19 2.80
CA LEU A 156 -7.79 5.55 2.65
C LEU A 156 -8.79 6.50 1.99
N LEU A 157 -9.55 6.04 1.00
CA LEU A 157 -10.49 6.89 0.27
C LEU A 157 -11.52 7.57 1.18
N PRO A 158 -12.12 6.90 2.19
CA PRO A 158 -13.02 7.55 3.15
C PRO A 158 -12.35 8.62 4.03
N GLN A 159 -11.02 8.59 4.16
CA GLN A 159 -10.25 9.60 4.91
C GLN A 159 -9.88 10.83 4.06
N LEU A 160 -10.14 10.79 2.75
CA LEU A 160 -9.78 11.86 1.82
C LEU A 160 -10.25 13.27 2.25
N PRO A 161 -11.42 13.46 2.90
CA PRO A 161 -11.86 14.77 3.40
C PRO A 161 -10.90 15.41 4.41
N ASP A 162 -10.15 14.59 5.15
CA ASP A 162 -9.26 15.02 6.23
C ASP A 162 -7.79 15.17 5.79
N VAL A 163 -7.49 14.85 4.51
CA VAL A 163 -6.14 14.91 3.93
C VAL A 163 -5.85 16.30 3.38
N THR A 164 -4.73 16.89 3.80
CA THR A 164 -4.25 18.18 3.31
C THR A 164 -2.92 18.00 2.56
N PRO A 165 -2.50 18.98 1.71
CA PRO A 165 -1.21 18.92 1.04
C PRO A 165 0.02 18.86 1.98
N ALA A 166 -0.15 19.25 3.26
CA ALA A 166 0.92 19.22 4.25
C ALA A 166 1.11 17.84 4.90
N ASP A 167 0.18 16.92 4.72
CA ASP A 167 0.19 15.59 5.32
C ASP A 167 1.06 14.60 4.52
N ILE A 168 1.15 13.38 4.97
CA ILE A 168 1.82 12.25 4.28
C ILE A 168 0.86 11.06 4.25
N ALA A 169 0.72 10.43 3.09
CA ALA A 169 0.10 9.11 3.01
C ALA A 169 1.19 8.04 2.90
N VAL A 170 1.14 7.03 3.78
CA VAL A 170 2.06 5.89 3.76
C VAL A 170 1.24 4.64 3.47
N VAL A 171 1.51 3.99 2.34
CA VAL A 171 0.60 2.98 1.78
C VAL A 171 1.31 1.66 1.54
N GLU A 172 0.81 0.59 2.15
CA GLU A 172 1.22 -0.76 1.78
C GLU A 172 0.45 -1.23 0.54
N LEU A 173 1.16 -1.73 -0.48
CA LEU A 173 0.53 -2.23 -1.70
C LEU A 173 0.86 -3.71 -1.95
N SER A 174 -0.19 -4.52 -2.11
CA SER A 174 -0.08 -5.89 -2.59
C SER A 174 0.04 -5.93 -4.13
N SER A 175 0.50 -7.07 -4.68
CA SER A 175 0.49 -7.30 -6.13
C SER A 175 -0.93 -7.24 -6.72
N PHE A 176 -1.94 -7.70 -5.95
CA PHE A 176 -3.35 -7.67 -6.34
C PHE A 176 -3.92 -6.26 -6.46
N GLN A 177 -3.42 -5.30 -5.68
CA GLN A 177 -3.77 -3.89 -5.83
C GLN A 177 -3.01 -3.28 -7.01
N LEU A 178 -1.71 -3.53 -7.11
CA LEU A 178 -0.84 -2.95 -8.13
C LEU A 178 -1.16 -3.39 -9.55
N ILE A 179 -1.73 -4.58 -9.77
CA ILE A 179 -1.96 -5.14 -11.11
C ILE A 179 -2.79 -4.23 -12.03
N SER A 180 -3.74 -3.49 -11.46
CA SER A 180 -4.60 -2.55 -12.19
C SER A 180 -4.14 -1.10 -12.10
N MET A 181 -3.26 -0.76 -11.15
CA MET A 181 -2.84 0.63 -10.91
C MET A 181 -2.09 1.23 -12.10
N ARG A 182 -2.39 2.49 -12.40
CA ARG A 182 -1.76 3.29 -13.45
C ARG A 182 -1.29 4.65 -12.92
N LYS A 183 -1.10 4.74 -11.61
CA LYS A 183 -0.51 5.87 -10.91
C LYS A 183 0.43 5.34 -9.83
N SER A 184 1.62 5.92 -9.75
CA SER A 184 2.66 5.51 -8.81
C SER A 184 2.90 6.60 -7.76
N PRO A 185 3.42 6.24 -6.56
CA PRO A 185 3.70 7.21 -5.49
C PRO A 185 4.92 8.08 -5.83
N LYS A 186 5.08 9.18 -5.10
CA LYS A 186 6.31 10.00 -5.17
C LYS A 186 7.54 9.26 -4.64
N VAL A 187 7.37 8.46 -3.62
CA VAL A 187 8.41 7.55 -3.11
C VAL A 187 7.88 6.13 -3.19
N ALA A 188 8.51 5.31 -4.02
CA ALA A 188 8.22 3.89 -4.18
C ALA A 188 9.30 3.06 -3.50
N VAL A 189 8.89 2.11 -2.65
CA VAL A 189 9.80 1.16 -1.99
C VAL A 189 9.46 -0.25 -2.45
N VAL A 190 10.45 -0.99 -2.94
CA VAL A 190 10.32 -2.41 -3.26
C VAL A 190 11.29 -3.19 -2.39
N THR A 191 10.75 -3.94 -1.42
CA THR A 191 11.59 -4.65 -0.43
C THR A 191 12.35 -5.82 -1.06
N ASN A 192 11.63 -6.77 -1.62
CA ASN A 192 12.13 -7.94 -2.32
C ASN A 192 11.03 -8.53 -3.19
N VAL A 193 11.38 -9.37 -4.16
CA VAL A 193 10.43 -10.13 -4.96
C VAL A 193 10.89 -11.57 -5.03
N THR A 194 10.19 -12.43 -4.31
CA THR A 194 10.40 -13.89 -4.24
C THR A 194 9.10 -14.61 -4.59
N PRO A 195 9.12 -15.86 -5.05
CA PRO A 195 7.90 -16.60 -5.38
C PRO A 195 6.90 -16.59 -4.24
N ASN A 196 5.72 -16.02 -4.52
CA ASN A 196 4.60 -15.93 -3.59
C ASN A 196 3.29 -15.74 -4.36
N HIS A 197 2.16 -16.23 -3.83
CA HIS A 197 0.83 -16.10 -4.45
C HIS A 197 0.73 -16.64 -5.89
N LEU A 198 1.52 -17.66 -6.26
CA LEU A 198 1.48 -18.28 -7.59
C LEU A 198 0.25 -19.18 -7.79
N ASP A 199 -0.56 -19.36 -6.77
CA ASP A 199 -1.90 -19.94 -6.81
C ASP A 199 -2.98 -18.97 -7.31
N HIS A 200 -2.67 -17.66 -7.34
CA HIS A 200 -3.56 -16.58 -7.78
C HIS A 200 -3.04 -15.81 -9.01
N HIS A 201 -1.74 -15.64 -9.15
CA HIS A 201 -1.13 -15.10 -10.35
C HIS A 201 -0.91 -16.22 -11.38
N LYS A 202 -1.08 -15.90 -12.65
CA LYS A 202 -0.86 -16.85 -13.75
C LYS A 202 0.53 -17.49 -13.70
N ASP A 203 1.54 -16.67 -13.39
CA ASP A 203 2.94 -17.06 -13.30
C ASP A 203 3.77 -16.01 -12.54
N MET A 204 5.05 -16.29 -12.34
CA MET A 204 5.98 -15.38 -11.68
C MET A 204 6.14 -14.05 -12.43
N GLN A 205 6.03 -14.05 -13.76
CA GLN A 205 6.17 -12.84 -14.55
C GLN A 205 5.01 -11.88 -14.32
N GLU A 206 3.77 -12.37 -14.27
CA GLU A 206 2.60 -11.53 -13.92
C GLU A 206 2.74 -10.93 -12.53
N TYR A 207 3.25 -11.71 -11.56
CA TYR A 207 3.50 -11.22 -10.20
C TYR A 207 4.55 -10.10 -10.17
N ILE A 208 5.65 -10.25 -10.94
CA ILE A 208 6.69 -9.23 -11.09
C ILE A 208 6.11 -7.98 -11.77
N ASP A 209 5.41 -8.15 -12.89
CA ASP A 209 4.85 -7.04 -13.66
C ASP A 209 3.79 -6.27 -12.86
N ALA A 210 2.98 -6.97 -12.06
CA ALA A 210 2.07 -6.32 -11.14
C ALA A 210 2.82 -5.40 -10.16
N LYS A 211 3.92 -5.85 -9.57
CA LYS A 211 4.72 -5.03 -8.64
C LYS A 211 5.45 -3.88 -9.33
N ARG A 212 5.88 -4.05 -10.57
CA ARG A 212 6.51 -2.98 -11.37
C ARG A 212 5.64 -1.74 -11.52
N ASN A 213 4.32 -1.89 -11.46
CA ASN A 213 3.40 -0.75 -11.55
C ASN A 213 3.61 0.29 -10.44
N ILE A 214 4.28 -0.04 -9.32
CA ILE A 214 4.63 0.96 -8.31
C ILE A 214 5.66 1.99 -8.82
N LEU A 215 6.42 1.66 -9.89
CA LEU A 215 7.48 2.48 -10.49
C LEU A 215 7.06 3.05 -11.85
N LEU A 216 6.40 2.26 -12.70
CA LEU A 216 6.18 2.56 -14.12
C LEU A 216 5.44 3.87 -14.38
N TRP A 217 4.60 4.32 -13.46
CA TRP A 217 3.76 5.50 -13.57
C TRP A 217 4.26 6.66 -12.71
N GLN A 218 5.49 6.59 -12.19
CA GLN A 218 6.10 7.69 -11.46
C GLN A 218 6.37 8.88 -12.39
N GLU A 219 6.22 10.09 -11.84
CA GLU A 219 6.54 11.35 -12.50
C GLU A 219 7.59 12.11 -11.68
N PRO A 220 8.71 12.55 -12.30
CA PRO A 220 9.71 13.33 -11.62
C PRO A 220 9.14 14.67 -11.08
N PRO A 221 9.63 15.17 -9.93
CA PRO A 221 10.61 14.53 -9.06
C PRO A 221 10.00 13.35 -8.28
N CYS A 222 10.65 12.18 -8.34
CA CYS A 222 10.21 10.96 -7.67
C CYS A 222 11.42 10.16 -7.20
N ARG A 223 11.19 9.24 -6.26
CA ARG A 223 12.23 8.39 -5.67
C ARG A 223 11.82 6.93 -5.73
N ALA A 224 12.76 6.07 -6.12
CA ALA A 224 12.67 4.61 -6.00
C ALA A 224 13.69 4.11 -4.99
N VAL A 225 13.24 3.31 -4.02
CA VAL A 225 14.08 2.65 -3.00
C VAL A 225 13.99 1.15 -3.20
N LEU A 226 15.08 0.52 -3.58
CA LEU A 226 15.12 -0.86 -4.05
C LEU A 226 16.06 -1.72 -3.22
N GLY A 227 15.63 -2.95 -2.88
CA GLY A 227 16.49 -3.94 -2.23
C GLY A 227 17.59 -4.45 -3.14
N TYR A 228 18.84 -4.32 -2.72
CA TYR A 228 20.00 -4.66 -3.55
C TYR A 228 20.26 -6.17 -3.63
N GLU A 229 19.98 -6.94 -2.59
CA GLU A 229 20.26 -8.37 -2.55
C GLU A 229 19.36 -9.21 -3.47
N ASN A 230 18.26 -8.66 -3.97
CA ASN A 230 17.31 -9.39 -4.80
C ASN A 230 17.46 -9.02 -6.29
N ASP A 231 17.77 -10.01 -7.14
CA ASP A 231 18.01 -9.81 -8.57
C ASP A 231 16.82 -9.17 -9.29
N ILE A 232 15.60 -9.54 -8.89
CA ILE A 232 14.38 -9.01 -9.50
C ILE A 232 14.23 -7.53 -9.15
N THR A 233 14.45 -7.15 -7.88
CA THR A 233 14.38 -5.73 -7.49
C THR A 233 15.49 -4.91 -8.16
N ARG A 234 16.71 -5.47 -8.30
CA ARG A 234 17.77 -4.81 -9.09
C ARG A 234 17.35 -4.59 -10.54
N SER A 235 16.69 -5.57 -11.17
CA SER A 235 16.20 -5.41 -12.55
C SER A 235 15.15 -4.30 -12.70
N MET A 236 14.38 -4.02 -11.64
CA MET A 236 13.37 -2.95 -11.64
C MET A 236 13.97 -1.54 -11.65
N ALA A 237 15.27 -1.42 -11.41
CA ALA A 237 15.99 -0.15 -11.53
C ALA A 237 15.83 0.51 -12.91
N ALA A 238 15.70 -0.29 -13.96
CA ALA A 238 15.47 0.18 -15.32
C ALA A 238 14.09 0.87 -15.50
N ASP A 239 13.14 0.63 -14.60
CA ASP A 239 11.80 1.22 -14.63
C ASP A 239 11.73 2.57 -13.90
N CYS A 240 12.80 2.95 -13.16
CA CYS A 240 12.84 4.18 -12.37
C CYS A 240 12.96 5.40 -13.27
N LYS A 241 12.10 6.40 -13.04
CA LYS A 241 12.08 7.67 -13.81
C LYS A 241 12.71 8.84 -13.07
N GLY A 242 13.01 8.68 -11.79
CA GLY A 242 13.61 9.71 -10.92
C GLY A 242 14.85 9.21 -10.23
N GLU A 243 15.06 9.70 -9.01
CA GLU A 243 16.19 9.28 -8.18
C GLU A 243 16.03 7.84 -7.72
N GLN A 244 17.12 7.08 -7.81
CA GLN A 244 17.17 5.69 -7.40
C GLN A 244 18.11 5.53 -6.22
N PHE A 245 17.62 4.85 -5.17
CA PHE A 245 18.37 4.55 -3.96
C PHE A 245 18.31 3.06 -3.67
N TRP A 246 19.42 2.54 -3.15
CA TRP A 246 19.51 1.17 -2.69
C TRP A 246 19.35 1.07 -1.18
N PHE A 247 18.86 -0.05 -0.70
CA PHE A 247 19.10 -0.46 0.66
C PHE A 247 19.72 -1.86 0.66
N THR A 248 20.72 -2.06 1.51
CA THR A 248 21.55 -3.27 1.50
C THR A 248 22.16 -3.52 2.88
N ARG A 249 22.21 -4.77 3.25
CA ARG A 249 22.81 -5.24 4.48
C ARG A 249 24.20 -5.87 4.27
N LEU A 250 24.48 -6.31 3.04
CA LEU A 250 25.66 -7.12 2.70
C LEU A 250 26.73 -6.33 1.95
N HIS A 251 26.45 -5.13 1.51
CA HIS A 251 27.34 -4.30 0.72
C HIS A 251 27.26 -2.85 1.16
N GLU A 252 28.33 -2.09 0.98
CA GLU A 252 28.24 -0.63 1.06
C GLU A 252 27.74 -0.08 -0.28
N THR A 253 27.03 1.03 -0.25
CA THR A 253 26.52 1.71 -1.45
C THR A 253 26.84 3.19 -1.37
N ASP A 254 27.06 3.82 -2.52
CA ASP A 254 27.28 5.26 -2.63
C ASP A 254 25.96 6.06 -2.66
N HIS A 255 24.81 5.35 -2.78
CA HIS A 255 23.51 5.99 -2.96
C HIS A 255 22.40 5.18 -2.28
N GLY A 256 22.13 5.50 -1.01
CA GLY A 256 21.11 4.81 -0.22
C GLY A 256 21.55 4.40 1.17
N ALA A 257 20.78 3.49 1.79
CA ALA A 257 21.01 3.02 3.15
C ALA A 257 21.73 1.66 3.17
N PHE A 258 22.69 1.50 4.05
CA PHE A 258 23.44 0.26 4.17
C PHE A 258 23.92 -0.01 5.60
N LEU A 259 24.24 -1.28 5.86
CA LEU A 259 24.91 -1.68 7.08
C LEU A 259 26.44 -1.63 6.84
N ARG A 260 27.12 -0.72 7.52
CA ARG A 260 28.58 -0.61 7.46
C ARG A 260 29.22 -1.73 8.26
N GLU A 261 30.07 -2.54 7.59
CA GLU A 261 30.66 -3.73 8.19
C GLU A 261 31.67 -3.39 9.30
N SER A 262 32.42 -2.31 9.14
CA SER A 262 33.57 -1.98 10.02
C SER A 262 33.19 -1.71 11.48
N ASP A 263 31.97 -1.22 11.75
CA ASP A 263 31.48 -0.88 13.08
C ASP A 263 30.00 -1.26 13.31
N ASP A 264 29.43 -2.08 12.42
CA ASP A 264 28.07 -2.60 12.51
C ASP A 264 27.02 -1.49 12.69
N THR A 265 27.16 -0.39 11.91
CA THR A 265 26.32 0.80 11.99
C THR A 265 25.47 0.94 10.73
N LEU A 266 24.15 1.18 10.90
CA LEU A 266 23.26 1.55 9.81
C LEU A 266 23.62 2.98 9.37
N CYS A 267 23.96 3.12 8.10
CA CYS A 267 24.42 4.35 7.48
C CYS A 267 23.56 4.72 6.27
N TYR A 268 23.63 5.97 5.87
CA TYR A 268 23.12 6.44 4.59
C TYR A 268 24.21 7.18 3.81
N ALA A 269 24.35 6.85 2.52
CA ALA A 269 25.28 7.50 1.62
C ALA A 269 24.58 8.27 0.52
N GLU A 270 25.06 9.47 0.26
CA GLU A 270 24.60 10.32 -0.84
C GLU A 270 25.68 11.38 -1.15
N ASN A 271 25.90 11.64 -2.44
CA ASN A 271 26.82 12.69 -2.92
C ASN A 271 28.25 12.57 -2.34
N GLY A 272 28.74 11.35 -2.14
CA GLY A 272 30.08 11.09 -1.58
C GLY A 272 30.19 11.25 -0.06
N ALA A 273 29.10 11.57 0.63
CA ALA A 273 29.05 11.65 2.09
C ALA A 273 28.35 10.43 2.68
N VAL A 274 28.89 9.90 3.77
CA VAL A 274 28.31 8.80 4.56
C VAL A 274 27.88 9.33 5.91
N THR A 275 26.61 9.21 6.22
CA THR A 275 26.02 9.65 7.49
C THR A 275 25.63 8.43 8.33
N PRO A 276 26.22 8.22 9.52
CA PRO A 276 25.78 7.18 10.43
C PRO A 276 24.41 7.53 11.04
N VAL A 277 23.49 6.55 11.09
CA VAL A 277 22.15 6.73 11.64
C VAL A 277 22.05 6.11 13.04
N LEU A 278 22.30 4.79 13.17
CA LEU A 278 22.31 4.13 14.47
C LEU A 278 23.12 2.82 14.42
N PRO A 279 23.82 2.44 15.52
CA PRO A 279 24.45 1.14 15.64
C PRO A 279 23.40 0.01 15.60
N ARG A 280 23.70 -1.10 14.95
CA ARG A 280 22.79 -2.27 14.88
C ARG A 280 22.41 -2.80 16.27
N ALA A 281 23.33 -2.72 17.22
CA ALA A 281 23.09 -3.14 18.60
C ALA A 281 21.95 -2.35 19.30
N GLU A 282 21.64 -1.14 18.84
CA GLU A 282 20.53 -0.33 19.36
C GLU A 282 19.18 -0.71 18.72
N VAL A 283 19.17 -1.42 17.59
CA VAL A 283 17.92 -1.83 16.89
C VAL A 283 17.15 -2.84 17.73
N LYS A 284 15.92 -2.50 18.11
CA LYS A 284 15.06 -3.37 18.94
C LYS A 284 14.38 -4.48 18.15
N LEU A 285 14.13 -4.25 16.88
CA LEU A 285 13.58 -5.29 16.00
C LEU A 285 14.56 -6.46 15.88
N ARG A 286 14.08 -7.67 16.17
CA ARG A 286 14.90 -8.88 16.08
C ARG A 286 14.97 -9.40 14.64
N GLY A 287 16.12 -9.96 14.28
CA GLY A 287 16.35 -10.62 13.00
C GLY A 287 16.97 -9.70 11.94
N LEU A 288 17.82 -10.28 11.10
CA LEU A 288 18.55 -9.54 10.06
C LEU A 288 17.65 -8.97 8.98
N HIS A 289 16.53 -9.65 8.68
CA HIS A 289 15.51 -9.14 7.76
C HIS A 289 14.88 -7.82 8.25
N ASN A 290 14.83 -7.60 9.57
CA ASN A 290 14.32 -6.35 10.12
C ASN A 290 15.35 -5.21 10.05
N VAL A 291 16.64 -5.53 9.98
CA VAL A 291 17.68 -4.55 9.64
C VAL A 291 17.46 -4.06 8.21
N GLU A 292 17.18 -4.94 7.26
CA GLU A 292 16.84 -4.57 5.87
C GLU A 292 15.57 -3.71 5.80
N ASN A 293 14.51 -4.07 6.54
CA ASN A 293 13.28 -3.27 6.63
C ASN A 293 13.55 -1.85 7.17
N LEU A 294 14.42 -1.73 8.17
CA LEU A 294 14.80 -0.42 8.74
C LEU A 294 15.66 0.39 7.76
N LEU A 295 16.60 -0.25 7.04
CA LEU A 295 17.39 0.40 6.00
C LEU A 295 16.51 0.92 4.86
N ALA A 296 15.51 0.12 4.43
CA ALA A 296 14.52 0.54 3.44
C ALA A 296 13.72 1.76 3.92
N ALA A 297 13.29 1.76 5.20
CA ALA A 297 12.58 2.89 5.78
C ALA A 297 13.45 4.15 5.86
N ILE A 298 14.70 4.03 6.31
CA ILE A 298 15.68 5.14 6.35
C ILE A 298 15.85 5.74 4.95
N ALA A 299 16.06 4.91 3.92
CA ALA A 299 16.22 5.39 2.55
C ALA A 299 14.97 6.09 2.01
N ALA A 300 13.78 5.60 2.38
CA ALA A 300 12.51 6.19 1.96
C ALA A 300 12.27 7.59 2.55
N VAL A 301 12.65 7.81 3.81
CA VAL A 301 12.39 9.07 4.52
C VAL A 301 13.57 10.06 4.49
N TRP A 302 14.70 9.66 3.91
CA TRP A 302 15.92 10.48 3.89
C TRP A 302 15.69 11.87 3.28
N GLY A 303 16.23 12.90 3.95
CA GLY A 303 16.01 14.30 3.58
C GLY A 303 14.64 14.88 3.95
N ARG A 304 13.73 14.07 4.53
CA ARG A 304 12.38 14.47 4.96
C ARG A 304 12.17 14.33 6.47
N VAL A 305 12.91 13.44 7.10
CA VAL A 305 12.90 13.18 8.54
C VAL A 305 14.31 13.41 9.07
N PRO A 306 14.51 14.08 10.22
CA PRO A 306 15.81 14.26 10.86
C PRO A 306 16.44 12.92 11.27
N VAL A 307 17.77 12.84 11.22
CA VAL A 307 18.52 11.60 11.53
C VAL A 307 18.31 11.14 12.97
N ASP A 308 18.26 12.06 13.93
CA ASP A 308 17.98 11.77 15.33
C ASP A 308 16.59 11.15 15.55
N VAL A 309 15.59 11.58 14.78
CA VAL A 309 14.25 10.99 14.78
C VAL A 309 14.27 9.57 14.20
N MET A 310 15.00 9.35 13.09
CA MET A 310 15.18 8.01 12.52
C MET A 310 15.85 7.07 13.54
N ARG A 311 16.90 7.54 14.23
CA ARG A 311 17.58 6.81 15.30
C ARG A 311 16.63 6.50 16.45
N GLN A 312 15.86 7.48 16.92
CA GLN A 312 14.87 7.29 17.99
C GLN A 312 13.88 6.19 17.64
N VAL A 313 13.27 6.25 16.44
CA VAL A 313 12.32 5.23 16.01
C VAL A 313 13.00 3.86 15.87
N GLY A 314 14.15 3.77 15.22
CA GLY A 314 14.89 2.52 15.06
C GLY A 314 15.29 1.86 16.36
N SER A 315 15.62 2.66 17.40
CA SER A 315 16.01 2.17 18.73
C SER A 315 14.85 1.90 19.69
N THR A 316 13.61 2.28 19.34
CA THR A 316 12.44 2.09 20.23
C THR A 316 11.37 1.18 19.64
N PHE A 317 11.29 1.08 18.31
CA PHE A 317 10.28 0.28 17.63
C PHE A 317 10.52 -1.22 17.83
N THR A 318 9.56 -1.91 18.46
CA THR A 318 9.67 -3.33 18.85
C THR A 318 8.97 -4.30 17.90
N GLY A 319 8.16 -3.80 16.97
CA GLY A 319 7.42 -4.61 16.00
C GLY A 319 6.01 -4.07 15.70
N VAL A 320 5.34 -4.77 14.82
CA VAL A 320 3.93 -4.53 14.47
C VAL A 320 3.07 -5.47 15.30
N GLU A 321 1.96 -4.97 15.85
CA GLU A 321 0.99 -5.80 16.58
C GLU A 321 0.60 -7.06 15.77
N HIS A 322 0.44 -8.17 16.47
CA HIS A 322 0.13 -9.49 15.92
C HIS A 322 1.20 -10.10 14.98
N ARG A 323 2.46 -9.60 15.03
CA ARG A 323 3.60 -10.20 14.30
C ARG A 323 4.78 -10.43 15.23
N ILE A 324 5.03 -11.69 15.61
CA ILE A 324 6.13 -12.11 16.50
C ILE A 324 6.14 -11.25 17.78
N GLU A 325 4.98 -10.97 18.32
CA GLU A 325 4.81 -10.19 19.55
C GLU A 325 5.10 -11.08 20.74
N PRO A 326 5.99 -10.68 21.67
CA PRO A 326 6.22 -11.45 22.88
C PRO A 326 4.98 -11.40 23.78
N VAL A 327 4.30 -12.53 23.92
CA VAL A 327 3.07 -12.64 24.72
C VAL A 327 3.41 -12.74 26.21
N ARG A 328 4.43 -13.55 26.56
CA ARG A 328 4.91 -13.71 27.95
C ARG A 328 6.28 -14.38 28.00
N VAL A 329 6.95 -14.20 29.12
CA VAL A 329 8.14 -14.98 29.49
C VAL A 329 7.75 -15.90 30.65
N LEU A 330 7.96 -17.21 30.50
CA LEU A 330 7.76 -18.20 31.54
C LEU A 330 9.01 -19.09 31.63
N ASP A 331 9.60 -19.22 32.82
CA ASP A 331 10.80 -20.02 33.09
C ASP A 331 11.97 -19.76 32.12
N GLY A 332 12.17 -18.49 31.72
CA GLY A 332 13.21 -18.09 30.79
C GLY A 332 12.88 -18.35 29.30
N VAL A 333 11.71 -18.91 28.99
CA VAL A 333 11.21 -19.13 27.62
C VAL A 333 10.28 -17.99 27.24
N THR A 334 10.59 -17.30 26.14
CA THR A 334 9.73 -16.26 25.58
C THR A 334 8.73 -16.87 24.60
N TYR A 335 7.44 -16.67 24.87
CA TYR A 335 6.33 -17.09 24.00
C TYR A 335 5.92 -15.91 23.10
N TYR A 336 5.71 -16.21 21.83
CA TYR A 336 5.30 -15.27 20.78
C TYR A 336 3.93 -15.62 20.22
#